data_1bfba2e5bbf8aa5057bfd181e856c4db
#
_entry.id   1bfba2e5bbf8aa5057bfd181e856c4db
#
_cell.length_a   1.000
_cell.length_b   1.000
_cell.length_c   1.000
_cell.angle_alpha   90.00
_cell.angle_beta   90.00
_cell.angle_gamma   90.00
#
_symmetry.space_group_name_H-M   'P 1'
#
loop_
_entity.id
_entity.type
_entity.pdbx_description
1 polymer ?
#
loop_
_entity_poly.entity_id
_entity_poly.type
_entity_poly.pdbx_seq_one_letter_code
_entity_poly.pdbx_strand_id
1 'polypeptide(L)'
;DTKDARLVAVPHEVTLLLARLLAPIQRAIGVTRVSAFVLRPASDFGEGGLEELREQTVHLLRFEPTPTEVFGRQLAFNVLPEHLFPLGEEAAATRVVRETRAILGTPDLPIALSQALVPVFFGHAIAVHVDLVHLGCSEALAAWREAGNVEISSDPDTGATLDAPEGSGI
;
A
#
# COMPACT_ATOMS: atom_id res chain seq x y z
N ASP A 1 2.33 -12.05 -20.57
CA ASP A 1 1.40 -12.61 -21.55
C ASP A 1 0.68 -13.78 -20.90
N THR A 2 -0.61 -13.62 -20.56
CA THR A 2 -1.39 -14.60 -19.78
C THR A 2 -2.33 -15.46 -20.65
N LYS A 3 -2.26 -15.33 -21.99
CA LYS A 3 -3.23 -15.96 -22.90
C LYS A 3 -3.24 -17.49 -22.84
N ASP A 4 -2.14 -18.10 -22.39
CA ASP A 4 -2.00 -19.56 -22.26
C ASP A 4 -1.82 -20.03 -20.80
N ALA A 5 -1.87 -19.15 -19.83
CA ALA A 5 -1.69 -19.51 -18.42
C ALA A 5 -2.97 -20.15 -17.85
N ARG A 6 -2.86 -21.40 -17.38
CA ARG A 6 -3.94 -22.11 -16.67
C ARG A 6 -4.17 -21.62 -15.26
N LEU A 7 -3.20 -20.91 -14.68
CA LEU A 7 -3.25 -20.37 -13.32
C LEU A 7 -2.62 -18.98 -13.35
N VAL A 8 -3.32 -17.98 -12.79
CA VAL A 8 -2.83 -16.61 -12.63
C VAL A 8 -2.82 -16.30 -11.14
N ALA A 9 -1.66 -15.94 -10.62
CA ALA A 9 -1.54 -15.46 -9.24
C ALA A 9 -1.79 -13.94 -9.23
N VAL A 10 -2.63 -13.48 -8.29
CA VAL A 10 -2.83 -12.06 -8.02
C VAL A 10 -1.79 -11.61 -7.00
N PRO A 11 -0.99 -10.59 -7.30
CA PRO A 11 -0.03 -10.04 -6.35
C PRO A 11 -0.73 -9.42 -5.13
N HIS A 12 0.02 -9.22 -4.06
CA HIS A 12 -0.44 -8.46 -2.91
C HIS A 12 -0.86 -7.03 -3.33
N GLU A 13 -1.89 -6.45 -2.71
CA GLU A 13 -2.40 -5.11 -3.08
C GLU A 13 -1.32 -4.04 -3.01
N VAL A 14 -0.48 -4.03 -1.99
CA VAL A 14 0.66 -3.10 -1.87
C VAL A 14 1.66 -3.31 -3.02
N THR A 15 1.86 -4.54 -3.49
CA THR A 15 2.68 -4.82 -4.67
C THR A 15 2.11 -4.15 -5.91
N LEU A 16 0.79 -4.23 -6.11
CA LEU A 16 0.12 -3.59 -7.25
C LEU A 16 0.27 -2.07 -7.21
N LEU A 17 0.11 -1.46 -6.04
CA LEU A 17 0.29 -0.01 -5.85
C LEU A 17 1.73 0.41 -6.17
N LEU A 18 2.72 -0.27 -5.60
CA LEU A 18 4.13 0.00 -5.87
C LEU A 18 4.49 -0.23 -7.35
N ALA A 19 3.99 -1.31 -7.96
CA ALA A 19 4.26 -1.59 -9.37
C ALA A 19 3.66 -0.52 -10.29
N ARG A 20 2.43 -0.05 -10.02
CA ARG A 20 1.79 1.04 -10.78
C ARG A 20 2.59 2.33 -10.70
N LEU A 21 3.13 2.63 -9.50
CA LEU A 21 3.92 3.82 -9.28
C LEU A 21 5.32 3.71 -9.90
N LEU A 22 6.00 2.58 -9.72
CA LEU A 22 7.40 2.43 -10.09
C LEU A 22 7.64 2.01 -11.53
N ALA A 23 6.75 1.21 -12.15
CA ALA A 23 6.98 0.68 -13.48
C ALA A 23 7.13 1.75 -14.57
N PRO A 24 6.36 2.87 -14.59
CA PRO A 24 6.58 3.93 -15.56
C PRO A 24 7.96 4.55 -15.46
N ILE A 25 8.38 4.93 -14.23
CA ILE A 25 9.69 5.57 -14.02
C ILE A 25 10.85 4.59 -14.18
N GLN A 26 10.67 3.32 -13.84
CA GLN A 26 11.67 2.28 -14.10
C GLN A 26 11.96 2.15 -15.60
N ARG A 27 10.93 2.21 -16.43
CA ARG A 27 11.08 2.12 -17.90
C ARG A 27 11.67 3.39 -18.51
N ALA A 28 11.30 4.56 -18.01
CA ALA A 28 11.72 5.84 -18.55
C ALA A 28 13.13 6.25 -18.14
N ILE A 29 13.47 6.05 -16.86
CA ILE A 29 14.69 6.63 -16.24
C ILE A 29 15.57 5.54 -15.65
N GLY A 30 14.96 4.51 -15.06
CA GLY A 30 15.62 3.52 -14.22
C GLY A 30 15.63 3.92 -12.74
N VAL A 31 15.30 2.95 -11.91
CA VAL A 31 15.25 3.06 -10.44
C VAL A 31 16.41 2.29 -9.85
N THR A 32 17.17 2.92 -8.95
CA THR A 32 18.35 2.32 -8.33
C THR A 32 18.10 1.89 -6.88
N ARG A 33 17.16 2.52 -6.18
CA ARG A 33 16.74 2.15 -4.83
C ARG A 33 15.34 2.66 -4.56
N VAL A 34 14.60 1.94 -3.72
CA VAL A 34 13.27 2.33 -3.22
C VAL A 34 13.25 2.21 -1.71
N SER A 35 12.69 3.23 -1.04
CA SER A 35 12.28 3.15 0.36
C SER A 35 10.82 3.54 0.45
N ALA A 36 9.98 2.68 1.03
CA ALA A 36 8.55 2.91 1.13
C ALA A 36 8.04 2.66 2.54
N PHE A 37 7.11 3.50 2.97
CA PHE A 37 6.33 3.30 4.19
C PHE A 37 4.84 3.28 3.83
N VAL A 38 4.17 2.18 4.20
CA VAL A 38 2.79 1.90 3.83
C VAL A 38 1.90 1.95 5.07
N LEU A 39 0.84 2.74 5.00
CA LEU A 39 -0.25 2.75 5.97
C LEU A 39 -1.38 1.87 5.39
N ARG A 40 -1.67 0.78 6.09
CA ARG A 40 -2.67 -0.22 5.69
C ARG A 40 -3.99 0.02 6.43
N PRO A 41 -5.14 -0.06 5.75
CA PRO A 41 -6.45 0.10 6.35
C PRO A 41 -6.95 -1.20 7.01
N ALA A 42 -8.03 -1.09 7.78
CA ALA A 42 -8.71 -2.25 8.36
C ALA A 42 -9.31 -3.18 7.31
N SER A 43 -9.68 -2.66 6.12
CA SER A 43 -10.23 -3.45 5.01
C SER A 43 -9.29 -4.55 4.49
N ASP A 44 -7.98 -4.46 4.73
CA ASP A 44 -7.02 -5.53 4.38
C ASP A 44 -7.31 -6.84 5.13
N PHE A 45 -8.03 -6.75 6.24
CA PHE A 45 -8.50 -7.89 7.04
C PHE A 45 -9.96 -8.27 6.72
N GLY A 46 -10.48 -7.80 5.60
CA GLY A 46 -11.83 -8.10 5.13
C GLY A 46 -12.93 -7.52 6.00
N GLU A 47 -14.13 -8.09 5.91
CA GLU A 47 -15.29 -7.63 6.65
C GLU A 47 -15.10 -7.71 8.17
N GLY A 48 -14.42 -8.74 8.64
CA GLY A 48 -14.11 -8.89 10.08
C GLY A 48 -13.26 -7.75 10.62
N GLY A 49 -12.26 -7.28 9.85
CA GLY A 49 -11.43 -6.13 10.23
C GLY A 49 -12.22 -4.82 10.29
N LEU A 50 -13.12 -4.61 9.32
CA LEU A 50 -13.98 -3.44 9.30
C LEU A 50 -14.93 -3.42 10.50
N GLU A 51 -15.58 -4.54 10.80
CA GLU A 51 -16.48 -4.65 11.92
C GLU A 51 -15.77 -4.51 13.26
N GLU A 52 -14.62 -5.18 13.45
CA GLU A 52 -13.87 -5.04 14.69
C GLU A 52 -13.38 -3.61 14.92
N LEU A 53 -12.91 -2.89 13.88
CA LEU A 53 -12.54 -1.49 14.01
C LEU A 53 -13.73 -0.62 14.43
N ARG A 54 -14.90 -0.87 13.84
CA ARG A 54 -16.14 -0.16 14.20
C ARG A 54 -16.52 -0.40 15.65
N GLU A 55 -16.53 -1.66 16.09
CA GLU A 55 -16.87 -2.04 17.46
C GLU A 55 -15.87 -1.49 18.47
N GLN A 56 -14.56 -1.62 18.20
CA GLN A 56 -13.52 -1.04 19.05
C GLN A 56 -13.73 0.46 19.22
N THR A 57 -14.07 1.17 18.15
CA THR A 57 -14.34 2.62 18.21
C THR A 57 -15.51 2.94 19.12
N VAL A 58 -16.63 2.23 18.99
CA VAL A 58 -17.83 2.43 19.80
C VAL A 58 -17.57 2.09 21.28
N HIS A 59 -16.92 0.95 21.53
CA HIS A 59 -16.61 0.50 22.90
C HIS A 59 -15.69 1.47 23.63
N LEU A 60 -14.64 1.97 22.95
CA LEU A 60 -13.74 2.96 23.55
C LEU A 60 -14.47 4.25 23.95
N LEU A 61 -15.39 4.73 23.10
CA LEU A 61 -16.18 5.92 23.41
C LEU A 61 -17.18 5.69 24.56
N ARG A 62 -17.52 4.43 24.86
CA ARG A 62 -18.38 4.02 25.98
C ARG A 62 -17.59 3.60 27.23
N PHE A 63 -16.25 3.62 27.19
CA PHE A 63 -15.38 3.10 28.22
C PHE A 63 -15.61 1.61 28.52
N GLU A 64 -15.93 0.83 27.47
CA GLU A 64 -16.16 -0.61 27.53
C GLU A 64 -14.91 -1.37 27.02
N PRO A 65 -14.71 -2.63 27.41
CA PRO A 65 -13.66 -3.49 26.84
C PRO A 65 -13.81 -3.66 25.33
N THR A 66 -12.71 -3.55 24.60
CA THR A 66 -12.69 -3.67 23.13
C THR A 66 -12.50 -5.11 22.67
N PRO A 67 -13.18 -5.56 21.60
CA PRO A 67 -12.88 -6.83 20.94
C PRO A 67 -11.49 -6.79 20.30
N THR A 68 -10.82 -7.93 20.21
CA THR A 68 -9.47 -8.04 19.64
C THR A 68 -9.25 -9.36 18.90
N GLU A 69 -10.31 -9.93 18.32
CA GLU A 69 -10.29 -11.25 17.67
C GLU A 69 -9.54 -11.23 16.33
N VAL A 70 -9.67 -10.14 15.55
CA VAL A 70 -9.08 -10.01 14.23
C VAL A 70 -7.68 -9.38 14.33
N PHE A 71 -7.56 -8.24 15.01
CA PHE A 71 -6.26 -7.54 15.10
C PHE A 71 -5.36 -8.05 16.24
N GLY A 72 -5.89 -8.90 17.13
CA GLY A 72 -5.19 -9.38 18.33
C GLY A 72 -4.95 -8.30 19.38
N ARG A 73 -5.33 -7.05 19.10
CA ARG A 73 -5.16 -5.88 19.98
C ARG A 73 -6.00 -4.71 19.51
N GLN A 74 -6.05 -3.65 20.32
CA GLN A 74 -6.74 -2.41 19.97
C GLN A 74 -6.06 -1.71 18.80
N LEU A 75 -6.81 -1.54 17.69
CA LEU A 75 -6.46 -0.71 16.54
C LEU A 75 -7.10 0.69 16.62
N ALA A 76 -8.37 0.78 17.06
CA ALA A 76 -9.05 2.07 17.15
C ALA A 76 -8.26 3.08 18.00
N PHE A 77 -8.02 4.29 17.45
CA PHE A 77 -7.17 5.36 18.01
C PHE A 77 -5.70 4.95 18.23
N ASN A 78 -5.19 3.97 17.51
CA ASN A 78 -3.83 3.45 17.62
C ASN A 78 -3.20 3.21 16.27
N VAL A 79 -1.89 2.97 16.23
CA VAL A 79 -1.13 2.55 15.06
C VAL A 79 -0.38 1.27 15.42
N LEU A 80 -0.55 0.23 14.63
CA LEU A 80 0.11 -1.05 14.85
C LEU A 80 1.25 -1.22 13.83
N PRO A 81 2.52 -1.21 14.26
CA PRO A 81 3.63 -1.54 13.37
C PRO A 81 3.60 -3.02 12.97
N GLU A 82 4.22 -3.35 11.85
CA GLU A 82 4.14 -4.66 11.18
C GLU A 82 4.40 -5.86 12.11
N HIS A 83 5.38 -5.75 13.03
CA HIS A 83 5.71 -6.82 13.96
C HIS A 83 4.58 -7.13 14.99
N LEU A 84 3.56 -6.30 15.02
CA LEU A 84 2.37 -6.48 15.87
C LEU A 84 1.14 -6.95 15.07
N PHE A 85 1.29 -7.21 13.77
CA PHE A 85 0.19 -7.71 12.95
C PHE A 85 -0.25 -9.11 13.43
N PRO A 86 -1.50 -9.50 13.17
CA PRO A 86 -1.97 -10.84 13.50
C PRO A 86 -1.06 -11.93 12.93
N LEU A 87 -0.86 -13.00 13.71
CA LEU A 87 -0.03 -14.12 13.32
C LEU A 87 -0.63 -14.85 12.10
N GLY A 88 0.21 -15.18 11.12
CA GLY A 88 -0.19 -15.95 9.93
C GLY A 88 0.03 -15.22 8.62
N GLU A 89 0.25 -13.90 8.63
CA GLU A 89 0.82 -13.23 7.48
C GLU A 89 2.34 -13.49 7.48
N GLU A 90 2.81 -14.27 6.51
CA GLU A 90 4.22 -14.26 6.11
C GLU A 90 4.62 -12.78 6.04
N ALA A 91 5.79 -12.42 6.59
CA ALA A 91 6.23 -11.03 6.61
C ALA A 91 5.83 -10.34 5.28
N ALA A 92 4.69 -9.67 5.29
CA ALA A 92 4.04 -9.17 4.07
C ALA A 92 5.02 -8.29 3.27
N ALA A 93 5.91 -7.59 3.98
CA ALA A 93 7.01 -6.84 3.38
C ALA A 93 7.91 -7.72 2.50
N THR A 94 8.29 -8.92 2.93
CA THR A 94 9.16 -9.81 2.15
C THR A 94 8.48 -10.26 0.86
N ARG A 95 7.20 -10.60 0.94
CA ARG A 95 6.38 -10.97 -0.21
C ARG A 95 6.25 -9.81 -1.19
N VAL A 96 5.88 -8.63 -0.71
CA VAL A 96 5.72 -7.42 -1.51
C VAL A 96 7.02 -7.05 -2.23
N VAL A 97 8.16 -7.08 -1.53
CA VAL A 97 9.47 -6.79 -2.14
C VAL A 97 9.79 -7.78 -3.26
N ARG A 98 9.61 -9.09 -3.02
CA ARG A 98 9.85 -10.14 -4.02
C ARG A 98 8.97 -9.97 -5.25
N GLU A 99 7.67 -9.76 -5.05
CA GLU A 99 6.71 -9.59 -6.13
C GLU A 99 6.96 -8.29 -6.93
N THR A 100 7.27 -7.19 -6.24
CA THR A 100 7.60 -5.90 -6.89
C THR A 100 8.83 -6.05 -7.78
N ARG A 101 9.90 -6.67 -7.29
CA ARG A 101 11.10 -6.96 -8.08
C ARG A 101 10.80 -7.79 -9.32
N ALA A 102 9.95 -8.81 -9.17
CA ALA A 102 9.56 -9.67 -10.27
C ALA A 102 8.77 -8.91 -11.35
N ILE A 103 7.81 -8.07 -10.94
CA ILE A 103 7.00 -7.26 -11.87
C ILE A 103 7.84 -6.20 -12.59
N LEU A 104 8.79 -5.57 -11.88
CA LEU A 104 9.68 -4.57 -12.46
C LEU A 104 10.79 -5.18 -13.33
N GLY A 105 11.00 -6.50 -13.28
CA GLY A 105 12.12 -7.16 -13.95
C GLY A 105 13.49 -6.82 -13.37
N THR A 106 13.55 -6.45 -12.09
CA THR A 106 14.75 -5.98 -11.41
C THR A 106 15.01 -6.80 -10.13
N PRO A 107 15.53 -8.04 -10.25
CA PRO A 107 15.65 -8.96 -9.11
C PRO A 107 16.52 -8.43 -7.97
N ASP A 108 17.52 -7.61 -8.30
CA ASP A 108 18.51 -7.09 -7.35
C ASP A 108 18.19 -5.67 -6.85
N LEU A 109 17.05 -5.07 -7.25
CA LEU A 109 16.68 -3.72 -6.82
C LEU A 109 16.58 -3.65 -5.30
N PRO A 110 17.37 -2.79 -4.63
CA PRO A 110 17.24 -2.56 -3.19
C PRO A 110 15.89 -1.90 -2.88
N ILE A 111 15.04 -2.61 -2.14
CA ILE A 111 13.74 -2.10 -1.68
C ILE A 111 13.69 -2.25 -0.16
N ALA A 112 13.60 -1.13 0.54
CA ALA A 112 13.28 -1.08 1.97
C ALA A 112 11.79 -0.77 2.10
N LEU A 113 11.04 -1.67 2.74
CA LEU A 113 9.61 -1.53 2.95
C LEU A 113 9.30 -1.65 4.43
N SER A 114 8.54 -0.71 4.96
CA SER A 114 7.94 -0.76 6.29
C SER A 114 6.45 -0.55 6.18
N GLN A 115 5.68 -1.16 7.08
CA GLN A 115 4.23 -1.08 7.07
C GLN A 115 3.69 -0.83 8.47
N ALA A 116 2.54 -0.15 8.55
CA ALA A 116 1.77 0.00 9.77
C ALA A 116 0.28 -0.11 9.45
N LEU A 117 -0.47 -0.77 10.33
CA LEU A 117 -1.92 -0.81 10.29
C LEU A 117 -2.45 0.44 11.02
N VAL A 118 -3.35 1.17 10.39
CA VAL A 118 -3.92 2.41 10.89
C VAL A 118 -5.43 2.31 11.07
N PRO A 119 -6.04 3.09 11.98
CA PRO A 119 -7.46 3.01 12.30
C PRO A 119 -8.33 3.73 11.26
N VAL A 120 -8.14 3.39 9.99
CA VAL A 120 -8.98 3.83 8.88
C VAL A 120 -9.67 2.62 8.26
N PHE A 121 -10.89 2.80 7.76
CA PHE A 121 -11.65 1.69 7.19
C PHE A 121 -11.10 1.26 5.84
N PHE A 122 -10.84 2.21 4.94
CA PHE A 122 -10.43 1.97 3.55
C PHE A 122 -9.30 2.91 3.14
N GLY A 123 -8.58 2.50 2.10
CA GLY A 123 -7.56 3.32 1.46
C GLY A 123 -6.18 3.16 2.07
N HIS A 124 -5.22 2.80 1.23
CA HIS A 124 -3.79 2.79 1.58
C HIS A 124 -3.20 4.19 1.41
N ALA A 125 -2.26 4.56 2.29
CA ALA A 125 -1.38 5.69 2.06
C ALA A 125 0.06 5.21 1.99
N ILE A 126 0.82 5.71 1.02
CA ILE A 126 2.20 5.27 0.80
C ILE A 126 3.11 6.49 0.65
N ALA A 127 4.13 6.58 1.50
CA ALA A 127 5.25 7.48 1.30
C ALA A 127 6.37 6.70 0.60
N VAL A 128 6.82 7.19 -0.57
CA VAL A 128 7.86 6.51 -1.36
C VAL A 128 8.98 7.47 -1.67
N HIS A 129 10.21 7.03 -1.37
CA HIS A 129 11.43 7.67 -1.80
C HIS A 129 12.11 6.79 -2.85
N VAL A 130 12.47 7.38 -3.98
CA VAL A 130 13.04 6.65 -5.12
C VAL A 130 14.34 7.31 -5.53
N ASP A 131 15.43 6.53 -5.57
CA ASP A 131 16.67 6.98 -6.18
C ASP A 131 16.65 6.55 -7.66
N LEU A 132 16.93 7.51 -8.53
CA LEU A 132 16.93 7.35 -9.98
C LEU A 132 18.35 7.24 -10.51
N VAL A 133 18.51 6.68 -11.69
CA VAL A 133 19.82 6.60 -12.37
C VAL A 133 20.39 7.99 -12.65
N HIS A 134 19.52 8.97 -12.94
CA HIS A 134 19.89 10.39 -13.08
C HIS A 134 18.75 11.28 -12.57
N LEU A 135 19.04 12.55 -12.31
CA LEU A 135 18.02 13.52 -11.89
C LEU A 135 16.99 13.73 -13.01
N GLY A 136 15.76 13.35 -12.77
CA GLY A 136 14.69 13.34 -13.78
C GLY A 136 13.29 13.56 -13.21
N CYS A 137 13.10 14.53 -12.28
CA CYS A 137 11.78 14.78 -11.72
C CYS A 137 10.73 15.12 -12.79
N SER A 138 11.10 15.92 -13.79
CA SER A 138 10.22 16.25 -14.92
C SER A 138 9.93 15.05 -15.82
N GLU A 139 10.91 14.18 -16.02
CA GLU A 139 10.79 12.94 -16.78
C GLU A 139 9.93 11.92 -16.03
N ALA A 140 10.07 11.81 -14.70
CA ALA A 140 9.22 10.96 -13.88
C ALA A 140 7.75 11.41 -13.94
N LEU A 141 7.49 12.72 -13.83
CA LEU A 141 6.14 13.26 -13.99
C LEU A 141 5.56 13.00 -15.39
N ALA A 142 6.39 13.13 -16.43
CA ALA A 142 5.99 12.83 -17.80
C ALA A 142 5.64 11.33 -17.96
N ALA A 143 6.47 10.44 -17.40
CA ALA A 143 6.24 9.00 -17.44
C ALA A 143 4.93 8.58 -16.77
N TRP A 144 4.57 9.17 -15.63
CA TRP A 144 3.29 8.91 -14.97
C TRP A 144 2.10 9.45 -15.78
N ARG A 145 2.21 10.65 -16.37
CA ARG A 145 1.16 11.21 -17.23
C ARG A 145 0.93 10.35 -18.46
N GLU A 146 2.00 9.89 -19.09
CA GLU A 146 1.93 9.00 -20.27
C GLU A 146 1.31 7.63 -19.91
N ALA A 147 1.67 7.09 -18.75
CA ALA A 147 1.11 5.82 -18.28
C ALA A 147 -0.39 5.89 -17.99
N GLY A 148 -0.92 7.05 -17.61
CA GLY A 148 -2.34 7.31 -17.40
C GLY A 148 -2.97 6.49 -16.25
N ASN A 149 -2.15 5.86 -15.43
CA ASN A 149 -2.60 4.98 -14.34
C ASN A 149 -2.38 5.59 -12.94
N VAL A 150 -1.91 6.82 -12.89
CA VAL A 150 -1.68 7.60 -11.67
C VAL A 150 -2.22 9.02 -11.91
N GLU A 151 -3.09 9.46 -11.05
CA GLU A 151 -3.51 10.86 -11.02
C GLU A 151 -2.47 11.68 -10.27
N ILE A 152 -2.03 12.77 -10.88
CA ILE A 152 -1.03 13.67 -10.30
C ILE A 152 -1.75 14.94 -9.88
N SER A 153 -1.92 15.14 -8.58
CA SER A 153 -2.42 16.39 -8.04
C SER A 153 -1.27 17.36 -7.78
N SER A 154 -1.48 18.61 -8.15
CA SER A 154 -0.63 19.75 -7.77
C SER A 154 -1.20 20.51 -6.57
N ASP A 155 -2.39 20.16 -6.13
CA ASP A 155 -3.06 20.78 -5.00
C ASP A 155 -2.66 20.07 -3.70
N PRO A 156 -2.00 20.76 -2.75
CA PRO A 156 -1.62 20.17 -1.47
C PRO A 156 -2.82 19.74 -0.63
N ASP A 157 -4.02 20.25 -0.91
CA ASP A 157 -5.23 19.94 -0.16
C ASP A 157 -5.99 18.70 -0.68
N THR A 158 -5.64 18.18 -1.87
CA THR A 158 -6.26 16.97 -2.44
C THR A 158 -5.65 15.65 -1.95
N GLY A 159 -4.81 15.66 -0.93
CA GLY A 159 -4.12 14.48 -0.43
C GLY A 159 -4.91 13.59 0.54
N ALA A 160 -6.16 13.94 0.88
CA ALA A 160 -6.91 13.15 1.86
C ALA A 160 -7.72 12.05 1.19
N THR A 161 -7.50 10.82 1.62
CA THR A 161 -8.27 9.63 1.21
C THR A 161 -9.77 9.72 1.52
N LEU A 162 -10.18 10.69 2.35
CA LEU A 162 -11.58 10.92 2.71
C LEU A 162 -12.37 11.60 1.60
N ASP A 163 -11.70 12.28 0.67
CA ASP A 163 -12.35 13.02 -0.42
C ASP A 163 -12.24 12.28 -1.78
N ALA A 164 -11.71 11.06 -1.79
CA ALA A 164 -11.71 10.25 -3.00
C ALA A 164 -13.17 10.02 -3.46
N PRO A 165 -13.54 10.39 -4.69
CA PRO A 165 -14.90 10.21 -5.17
C PRO A 165 -15.29 8.74 -5.11
N GLU A 166 -16.50 8.44 -4.64
CA GLU A 166 -17.07 7.11 -4.66
C GLU A 166 -16.98 6.55 -6.09
N GLY A 167 -16.20 5.48 -6.27
CA GLY A 167 -16.03 4.85 -7.57
C GLY A 167 -14.68 5.07 -8.26
N SER A 168 -13.74 5.81 -7.68
CA SER A 168 -12.33 5.70 -8.09
C SER A 168 -11.81 4.31 -7.67
N GLY A 169 -12.30 3.27 -8.36
CA GLY A 169 -11.85 1.91 -8.16
C GLY A 169 -10.35 1.83 -8.48
N ILE A 170 -9.58 1.59 -7.45
CA ILE A 170 -8.20 1.12 -7.55
C ILE A 170 -8.22 -0.33 -7.98
#